data_54bfb7d3602641bb2cd55aec9dc71674
#
_entry.id   54bfb7d3602641bb2cd55aec9dc71674
#
_cell.length_a   1.000
_cell.length_b   1.000
_cell.length_c   1.000
_cell.angle_alpha   90.00
_cell.angle_beta   90.00
_cell.angle_gamma   90.00
#
_symmetry.space_group_name_H-M   'P 1'
#
loop_
_entity.id
_entity.type
_entity.pdbx_description
1 polymer ?
#
loop_
_entity_poly.entity_id
_entity_poly.type
_entity_poly.pdbx_seq_one_letter_code
_entity_poly.pdbx_strand_id
1 'polypeptide(L)'
;MLFGGRKMKHKKQKKTKKAGHILLAVFAVLIGTLGVLLFTSERWMRKTWPNLSMEELVYQLKAPIAGTSHDLLMSYVCSSALIAAAALILLILVSIFLREKRKAHVAFGMICIAAGAASIVYSINDVWAALDVKDYLKNQSTYNTVVEDNYVDPDRVNITFPEQKRNLIYLYLESMESTYADKASGGAFDKNYIPELTQLAADNISFSNSELLGGGQPTVNATWTIAGIFAQTSGLPLSIGIQRNEMAYQASFFPEINTLGDVLADEGYKQYFFIGSIGQFGGREEYFKEHGDYEVDDYNWAMEKGLIPEGYYEWWGYEDEKLFSFAKDRLTEIAAEGEPFNFTMLTADTHFEDGYPCELCDEENDGDNQYGMVLHCSSKQVTEFVSWIQQQDFYENTTIVISGDHLTMDSDFCENIDPDYTRTVYNVIINSPIQPQQEKNRSFTTMDMFPTTIASLGATIEGDRLGLGTNLFSGEQTLAEKLTFDQLNDDLSQKSKFFEKMEEQVTSIWTKTDEGWKFYIEDEDRWAKSEWVSLNPHRYANDTEQRYYIDANGYAVKGWKLIDGKWYYFSTQGSYRLLEGPCDEPFEVDESQYS
;
A
#
# COMPACT_ATOMS: atom_id res chain seq x y z
N MET A 1 -68.40 37.19 -14.42
CA MET A 1 -66.96 36.91 -14.15
C MET A 1 -66.61 35.72 -13.20
N LEU A 2 -67.54 34.84 -12.87
CA LEU A 2 -67.29 33.73 -11.89
C LEU A 2 -66.93 32.35 -12.51
N PHE A 3 -66.97 32.18 -13.85
CA PHE A 3 -66.70 30.91 -14.50
C PHE A 3 -65.23 30.73 -14.95
N GLY A 4 -64.44 31.81 -15.05
CA GLY A 4 -63.02 31.74 -15.47
C GLY A 4 -62.08 31.26 -14.40
N GLY A 5 -62.33 31.58 -13.14
CA GLY A 5 -61.42 31.26 -12.00
C GLY A 5 -61.37 29.77 -11.61
N ARG A 6 -62.49 29.05 -11.83
CA ARG A 6 -62.57 27.60 -11.53
C ARG A 6 -61.80 26.75 -12.55
N LYS A 7 -61.80 27.10 -13.86
CA LYS A 7 -61.04 26.41 -14.90
C LYS A 7 -59.53 26.62 -14.77
N MET A 8 -59.07 27.79 -14.35
CA MET A 8 -57.67 28.07 -14.13
C MET A 8 -57.12 27.36 -12.86
N LYS A 9 -57.87 27.32 -11.77
CA LYS A 9 -57.51 26.55 -10.56
C LYS A 9 -57.42 25.04 -10.87
N HIS A 10 -58.36 24.47 -11.63
CA HIS A 10 -58.31 23.06 -12.05
C HIS A 10 -57.15 22.75 -13.01
N LYS A 11 -56.77 23.65 -13.91
CA LYS A 11 -55.61 23.49 -14.82
C LYS A 11 -54.29 23.59 -14.06
N LYS A 12 -54.16 24.49 -13.06
CA LYS A 12 -53.00 24.61 -12.16
C LYS A 12 -52.87 23.38 -11.26
N GLN A 13 -53.95 22.86 -10.70
CA GLN A 13 -53.97 21.63 -9.88
C GLN A 13 -53.64 20.37 -10.71
N LYS A 14 -54.06 20.28 -11.98
CA LYS A 14 -53.66 19.18 -12.88
C LYS A 14 -52.16 19.24 -13.28
N LYS A 15 -51.61 20.46 -13.49
CA LYS A 15 -50.18 20.65 -13.80
C LYS A 15 -49.29 20.30 -12.59
N THR A 16 -49.66 20.74 -11.37
CA THR A 16 -48.91 20.41 -10.14
C THR A 16 -48.98 18.92 -9.79
N LYS A 17 -50.15 18.27 -10.01
CA LYS A 17 -50.27 16.81 -9.82
C LYS A 17 -49.45 16.00 -10.85
N LYS A 18 -49.29 16.49 -12.10
CA LYS A 18 -48.50 15.86 -13.13
C LYS A 18 -46.98 16.03 -12.86
N ALA A 19 -46.57 17.21 -12.37
CA ALA A 19 -45.21 17.48 -11.95
C ALA A 19 -44.79 16.61 -10.74
N GLY A 20 -45.66 16.45 -9.75
CA GLY A 20 -45.40 15.60 -8.58
C GLY A 20 -45.20 14.11 -8.92
N HIS A 21 -45.91 13.59 -9.96
CA HIS A 21 -45.70 12.21 -10.41
C HIS A 21 -44.41 12.01 -11.15
N ILE A 22 -43.97 13.01 -11.93
CA ILE A 22 -42.67 12.93 -12.64
C ILE A 22 -41.54 12.97 -11.61
N LEU A 23 -41.61 13.86 -10.64
CA LEU A 23 -40.64 13.94 -9.53
C LEU A 23 -40.56 12.64 -8.75
N LEU A 24 -41.69 12.02 -8.39
CA LEU A 24 -41.72 10.73 -7.71
C LEU A 24 -41.04 9.63 -8.57
N ALA A 25 -41.33 9.58 -9.87
CA ALA A 25 -40.76 8.60 -10.78
C ALA A 25 -39.23 8.78 -10.92
N VAL A 26 -38.76 10.01 -11.07
CA VAL A 26 -37.32 10.32 -11.13
C VAL A 26 -36.64 9.90 -9.82
N PHE A 27 -37.21 10.29 -8.68
CA PHE A 27 -36.67 9.93 -7.37
C PHE A 27 -36.65 8.41 -7.16
N ALA A 28 -37.72 7.71 -7.56
CA ALA A 28 -37.79 6.25 -7.48
C ALA A 28 -36.72 5.54 -8.33
N VAL A 29 -36.49 6.02 -9.56
CA VAL A 29 -35.43 5.49 -10.44
C VAL A 29 -34.06 5.75 -9.83
N LEU A 30 -33.79 6.96 -9.33
CA LEU A 30 -32.51 7.30 -8.72
C LEU A 30 -32.21 6.45 -7.47
N ILE A 31 -33.18 6.35 -6.55
CA ILE A 31 -33.02 5.55 -5.31
C ILE A 31 -32.89 4.06 -5.64
N GLY A 32 -33.70 3.56 -6.58
CA GLY A 32 -33.60 2.16 -7.01
C GLY A 32 -32.25 1.84 -7.65
N THR A 33 -31.75 2.71 -8.53
CA THR A 33 -30.43 2.54 -9.16
C THR A 33 -29.29 2.63 -8.16
N LEU A 34 -29.34 3.63 -7.25
CA LEU A 34 -28.34 3.77 -6.19
C LEU A 34 -28.33 2.55 -5.25
N GLY A 35 -29.50 2.01 -4.93
CA GLY A 35 -29.62 0.78 -4.15
C GLY A 35 -28.96 -0.43 -4.84
N VAL A 36 -29.14 -0.58 -6.16
CA VAL A 36 -28.45 -1.63 -6.93
C VAL A 36 -26.95 -1.39 -6.95
N LEU A 37 -26.50 -0.17 -7.23
CA LEU A 37 -25.08 0.17 -7.29
C LEU A 37 -24.38 -0.13 -5.96
N LEU A 38 -24.92 0.36 -4.83
CA LEU A 38 -24.31 0.14 -3.52
C LEU A 38 -24.32 -1.36 -3.13
N PHE A 39 -25.40 -2.08 -3.45
CA PHE A 39 -25.47 -3.52 -3.17
C PHE A 39 -24.44 -4.32 -3.96
N THR A 40 -24.29 -4.03 -5.25
CA THR A 40 -23.31 -4.75 -6.08
C THR A 40 -21.87 -4.31 -5.75
N SER A 41 -21.64 -3.04 -5.41
CA SER A 41 -20.32 -2.55 -4.98
C SER A 41 -19.90 -3.17 -3.63
N GLU A 42 -20.82 -3.27 -2.66
CA GLU A 42 -20.57 -3.96 -1.39
C GLU A 42 -20.22 -5.42 -1.62
N ARG A 43 -20.97 -6.13 -2.47
CA ARG A 43 -20.68 -7.52 -2.80
C ARG A 43 -19.34 -7.70 -3.51
N TRP A 44 -19.01 -6.81 -4.45
CA TRP A 44 -17.72 -6.81 -5.11
C TRP A 44 -16.59 -6.56 -4.10
N MET A 45 -16.70 -5.54 -3.26
CA MET A 45 -15.71 -5.24 -2.22
C MET A 45 -15.48 -6.43 -1.28
N ARG A 46 -16.57 -7.05 -0.79
CA ARG A 46 -16.51 -8.21 0.11
C ARG A 46 -15.90 -9.44 -0.53
N LYS A 47 -16.07 -9.58 -1.85
CA LYS A 47 -15.46 -10.69 -2.60
C LYS A 47 -13.99 -10.41 -2.87
N THR A 48 -13.65 -9.19 -3.28
CA THR A 48 -12.30 -8.81 -3.67
C THR A 48 -11.39 -8.61 -2.44
N TRP A 49 -11.91 -7.99 -1.36
CA TRP A 49 -11.13 -7.75 -0.12
C TRP A 49 -11.93 -8.17 1.11
N PRO A 50 -12.03 -9.46 1.39
CA PRO A 50 -12.84 -9.96 2.51
C PRO A 50 -12.31 -9.55 3.89
N ASN A 51 -11.00 -9.33 4.01
CA ASN A 51 -10.32 -8.95 5.25
C ASN A 51 -9.83 -7.49 5.24
N LEU A 52 -10.38 -6.64 4.34
CA LEU A 52 -10.04 -5.21 4.26
C LEU A 52 -10.27 -4.53 5.61
N SER A 53 -9.22 -3.89 6.14
CA SER A 53 -9.33 -3.06 7.33
C SER A 53 -9.79 -1.63 7.00
N MET A 54 -10.32 -0.91 8.02
CA MET A 54 -10.69 0.49 7.82
C MET A 54 -9.46 1.37 7.60
N GLU A 55 -8.35 1.03 8.23
CA GLU A 55 -7.05 1.68 8.09
C GLU A 55 -6.51 1.57 6.67
N GLU A 56 -6.53 0.37 6.11
CA GLU A 56 -6.14 0.12 4.72
C GLU A 56 -7.04 0.84 3.73
N LEU A 57 -8.37 0.80 3.93
CA LEU A 57 -9.30 1.56 3.08
C LEU A 57 -8.98 3.06 3.10
N VAL A 58 -8.68 3.63 4.27
CA VAL A 58 -8.30 5.05 4.40
C VAL A 58 -7.00 5.31 3.66
N TYR A 59 -6.03 4.41 3.74
CA TYR A 59 -4.78 4.51 3.01
C TYR A 59 -5.02 4.50 1.49
N GLN A 60 -5.71 3.48 0.96
CA GLN A 60 -5.96 3.32 -0.46
C GLN A 60 -6.76 4.49 -1.08
N LEU A 61 -7.67 5.09 -0.32
CA LEU A 61 -8.41 6.28 -0.77
C LEU A 61 -7.53 7.54 -0.89
N LYS A 62 -6.34 7.54 -0.29
CA LYS A 62 -5.38 8.65 -0.30
C LYS A 62 -4.17 8.38 -1.16
N ALA A 63 -3.86 7.12 -1.42
CA ALA A 63 -2.75 6.71 -2.26
C ALA A 63 -2.95 7.11 -3.73
N PRO A 64 -1.88 7.30 -4.52
CA PRO A 64 -1.97 7.50 -5.96
C PRO A 64 -2.68 6.33 -6.63
N ILE A 65 -3.55 6.63 -7.61
CA ILE A 65 -4.28 5.60 -8.38
C ILE A 65 -3.37 5.02 -9.50
N ALA A 66 -2.26 5.67 -9.80
CA ALA A 66 -1.31 5.21 -10.81
C ALA A 66 -0.83 3.78 -10.50
N GLY A 67 -0.80 2.91 -11.49
CA GLY A 67 -0.40 1.50 -11.33
C GLY A 67 -1.48 0.56 -10.83
N THR A 68 -2.74 1.03 -10.61
CA THR A 68 -3.84 0.12 -10.28
C THR A 68 -4.09 -0.87 -11.42
N SER A 69 -4.21 -2.17 -11.11
CA SER A 69 -4.48 -3.22 -12.09
C SER A 69 -5.71 -2.93 -12.94
N HIS A 70 -5.55 -3.06 -14.26
CA HIS A 70 -6.65 -2.91 -15.21
C HIS A 70 -7.77 -3.95 -14.96
N ASP A 71 -7.41 -5.17 -14.58
CA ASP A 71 -8.35 -6.25 -14.33
C ASP A 71 -9.20 -5.99 -13.10
N LEU A 72 -8.63 -5.42 -12.05
CA LEU A 72 -9.37 -4.96 -10.86
C LEU A 72 -10.41 -3.90 -11.23
N LEU A 73 -10.03 -2.91 -12.04
CA LEU A 73 -10.97 -1.89 -12.53
C LEU A 73 -12.07 -2.49 -13.39
N MET A 74 -11.73 -3.40 -14.30
CA MET A 74 -12.70 -4.07 -15.17
C MET A 74 -13.62 -5.01 -14.38
N SER A 75 -13.11 -5.69 -13.37
CA SER A 75 -13.90 -6.50 -12.43
C SER A 75 -14.98 -5.65 -11.76
N TYR A 76 -14.62 -4.46 -11.22
CA TYR A 76 -15.61 -3.53 -10.66
C TYR A 76 -16.63 -3.04 -11.69
N VAL A 77 -16.16 -2.65 -12.88
CA VAL A 77 -17.05 -2.17 -13.97
C VAL A 77 -18.06 -3.26 -14.34
N CYS A 78 -17.60 -4.50 -14.53
CA CYS A 78 -18.47 -5.61 -14.94
C CYS A 78 -19.44 -6.05 -13.84
N SER A 79 -18.97 -6.17 -12.60
CA SER A 79 -19.75 -6.69 -11.48
C SER A 79 -20.68 -5.65 -10.83
N SER A 80 -20.40 -4.35 -10.98
CA SER A 80 -21.15 -3.30 -10.30
C SER A 80 -21.70 -2.22 -11.25
N ALA A 81 -20.83 -1.52 -11.98
CA ALA A 81 -21.23 -0.35 -12.75
C ALA A 81 -22.17 -0.70 -13.91
N LEU A 82 -21.87 -1.75 -14.68
CA LEU A 82 -22.73 -2.21 -15.80
C LEU A 82 -24.07 -2.75 -15.30
N ILE A 83 -24.11 -3.45 -14.18
CA ILE A 83 -25.35 -3.95 -13.58
C ILE A 83 -26.23 -2.78 -13.13
N ALA A 84 -25.65 -1.76 -12.48
CA ALA A 84 -26.37 -0.55 -12.09
C ALA A 84 -26.87 0.24 -13.32
N ALA A 85 -26.08 0.34 -14.39
CA ALA A 85 -26.49 0.98 -15.64
C ALA A 85 -27.65 0.22 -16.31
N ALA A 86 -27.60 -1.11 -16.34
CA ALA A 86 -28.68 -1.95 -16.85
C ALA A 86 -29.97 -1.79 -16.01
N ALA A 87 -29.83 -1.75 -14.69
CA ALA A 87 -30.96 -1.48 -13.79
C ALA A 87 -31.56 -0.10 -14.02
N LEU A 88 -30.75 0.95 -14.19
CA LEU A 88 -31.19 2.31 -14.52
C LEU A 88 -32.04 2.31 -15.80
N ILE A 89 -31.54 1.71 -16.87
CA ILE A 89 -32.25 1.62 -18.15
C ILE A 89 -33.58 0.87 -17.97
N LEU A 90 -33.58 -0.28 -17.30
CA LEU A 90 -34.78 -1.06 -17.04
C LEU A 90 -35.82 -0.29 -16.23
N LEU A 91 -35.41 0.37 -15.14
CA LEU A 91 -36.30 1.17 -14.29
C LEU A 91 -36.92 2.35 -15.06
N ILE A 92 -36.15 3.01 -15.94
CA ILE A 92 -36.65 4.07 -16.83
C ILE A 92 -37.69 3.47 -17.80
N LEU A 93 -37.39 2.38 -18.49
CA LEU A 93 -38.31 1.74 -19.45
C LEU A 93 -39.61 1.32 -18.80
N VAL A 94 -39.57 0.67 -17.62
CA VAL A 94 -40.75 0.29 -16.87
C VAL A 94 -41.54 1.51 -16.42
N SER A 95 -40.85 2.56 -15.94
CA SER A 95 -41.51 3.82 -15.56
C SER A 95 -42.23 4.47 -16.76
N ILE A 96 -41.61 4.51 -17.93
CA ILE A 96 -42.22 5.00 -19.18
C ILE A 96 -43.42 4.14 -19.59
N PHE A 97 -43.30 2.82 -19.53
CA PHE A 97 -44.36 1.88 -19.85
C PHE A 97 -45.59 2.04 -18.96
N LEU A 98 -45.36 2.26 -17.67
CA LEU A 98 -46.43 2.41 -16.66
C LEU A 98 -47.06 3.81 -16.57
N ARG A 99 -46.46 4.83 -17.24
CA ARG A 99 -46.87 6.25 -17.08
C ARG A 99 -48.34 6.55 -17.32
N GLU A 100 -48.99 5.79 -18.21
CA GLU A 100 -50.43 5.93 -18.50
C GLU A 100 -51.31 5.25 -17.43
N LYS A 101 -50.77 4.25 -16.71
CA LYS A 101 -51.48 3.50 -15.68
C LYS A 101 -51.13 4.06 -14.28
N ARG A 102 -51.69 5.21 -13.94
CA ARG A 102 -51.32 6.01 -12.77
C ARG A 102 -51.14 5.23 -11.47
N LYS A 103 -52.10 4.32 -11.13
CA LYS A 103 -52.00 3.51 -9.88
C LYS A 103 -50.80 2.56 -9.90
N ALA A 104 -50.58 1.89 -11.03
CA ALA A 104 -49.45 0.99 -11.21
C ALA A 104 -48.11 1.74 -11.20
N HIS A 105 -48.07 2.94 -11.83
CA HIS A 105 -46.87 3.77 -11.83
C HIS A 105 -46.47 4.26 -10.43
N VAL A 106 -47.45 4.69 -9.64
CA VAL A 106 -47.20 5.10 -8.24
C VAL A 106 -46.79 3.90 -7.39
N ALA A 107 -47.46 2.75 -7.55
CA ALA A 107 -47.11 1.52 -6.81
C ALA A 107 -45.67 1.07 -7.19
N PHE A 108 -45.33 1.09 -8.45
CA PHE A 108 -43.98 0.81 -8.94
C PHE A 108 -42.94 1.75 -8.31
N GLY A 109 -43.19 3.07 -8.34
CA GLY A 109 -42.30 4.06 -7.73
C GLY A 109 -42.12 3.84 -6.22
N MET A 110 -43.18 3.52 -5.50
CA MET A 110 -43.10 3.20 -4.05
C MET A 110 -42.27 1.93 -3.80
N ILE A 111 -42.46 0.89 -4.62
CA ILE A 111 -41.69 -0.37 -4.54
C ILE A 111 -40.21 -0.07 -4.80
N CYS A 112 -39.87 0.68 -5.84
CA CYS A 112 -38.49 1.04 -6.17
C CYS A 112 -37.82 1.83 -5.04
N ILE A 113 -38.54 2.79 -4.44
CA ILE A 113 -38.03 3.57 -3.30
C ILE A 113 -37.82 2.66 -2.08
N ALA A 114 -38.80 1.82 -1.75
CA ALA A 114 -38.70 0.92 -0.60
C ALA A 114 -37.57 -0.10 -0.77
N ALA A 115 -37.50 -0.76 -1.93
CA ALA A 115 -36.45 -1.73 -2.23
C ALA A 115 -35.07 -1.06 -2.30
N GLY A 116 -34.95 0.06 -2.99
CA GLY A 116 -33.69 0.80 -3.08
C GLY A 116 -33.21 1.30 -1.71
N ALA A 117 -34.10 1.86 -0.89
CA ALA A 117 -33.77 2.29 0.46
C ALA A 117 -33.36 1.10 1.35
N ALA A 118 -34.05 -0.02 1.27
CA ALA A 118 -33.69 -1.23 2.01
C ALA A 118 -32.31 -1.76 1.58
N SER A 119 -32.04 -1.77 0.28
CA SER A 119 -30.75 -2.18 -0.27
C SER A 119 -29.62 -1.23 0.21
N ILE A 120 -29.82 0.08 0.17
CA ILE A 120 -28.86 1.08 0.66
C ILE A 120 -28.55 0.85 2.15
N VAL A 121 -29.60 0.70 2.98
CA VAL A 121 -29.43 0.48 4.42
C VAL A 121 -28.69 -0.84 4.68
N TYR A 122 -29.05 -1.89 3.95
CA TYR A 122 -28.37 -3.18 4.06
C TYR A 122 -26.87 -3.04 3.73
N SER A 123 -26.53 -2.48 2.56
CA SER A 123 -25.14 -2.36 2.13
C SER A 123 -24.31 -1.47 3.06
N ILE A 124 -24.88 -0.35 3.54
CA ILE A 124 -24.17 0.50 4.52
C ILE A 124 -23.92 -0.26 5.83
N ASN A 125 -24.91 -0.99 6.34
CA ASN A 125 -24.73 -1.74 7.59
C ASN A 125 -23.74 -2.90 7.42
N ASP A 126 -23.74 -3.57 6.29
CA ASP A 126 -22.83 -4.66 6.00
C ASP A 126 -21.38 -4.18 5.89
N VAL A 127 -21.13 -3.12 5.11
CA VAL A 127 -19.82 -2.46 5.02
C VAL A 127 -19.36 -1.95 6.39
N TRP A 128 -20.26 -1.33 7.15
CA TRP A 128 -19.98 -0.83 8.51
C TRP A 128 -19.52 -1.94 9.45
N ALA A 129 -20.17 -3.11 9.38
CA ALA A 129 -19.80 -4.27 10.19
C ALA A 129 -18.52 -4.94 9.67
N ALA A 130 -18.36 -5.03 8.35
CA ALA A 130 -17.22 -5.69 7.73
C ALA A 130 -15.88 -4.97 7.98
N LEU A 131 -15.92 -3.63 8.03
CA LEU A 131 -14.74 -2.78 8.29
C LEU A 131 -14.57 -2.43 9.77
N ASP A 132 -15.33 -3.03 10.67
CA ASP A 132 -15.31 -2.72 12.12
C ASP A 132 -15.30 -1.22 12.42
N VAL A 133 -16.04 -0.43 11.63
CA VAL A 133 -16.04 1.05 11.69
C VAL A 133 -16.28 1.57 13.09
N LYS A 134 -17.07 0.86 13.90
CA LYS A 134 -17.35 1.26 15.28
C LYS A 134 -16.10 1.21 16.15
N ASP A 135 -15.31 0.14 16.05
CA ASP A 135 -14.09 -0.03 16.84
C ASP A 135 -12.99 0.87 16.31
N TYR A 136 -12.89 1.04 14.99
CA TYR A 136 -12.04 2.04 14.37
C TYR A 136 -12.32 3.46 14.91
N LEU A 137 -13.58 3.92 14.91
CA LEU A 137 -13.93 5.25 15.44
C LEU A 137 -13.67 5.39 16.95
N LYS A 138 -13.85 4.32 17.71
CA LYS A 138 -13.49 4.29 19.13
C LYS A 138 -11.97 4.45 19.30
N ASN A 139 -11.18 3.69 18.55
CA ASN A 139 -9.73 3.75 18.59
C ASN A 139 -9.23 5.11 18.15
N GLN A 140 -9.81 5.71 17.09
CA GLN A 140 -9.52 7.07 16.64
C GLN A 140 -9.96 8.17 17.65
N SER A 141 -10.63 7.84 18.72
CA SER A 141 -10.99 8.76 19.81
C SER A 141 -10.21 8.51 21.11
N THR A 142 -9.36 7.49 21.14
CA THR A 142 -8.59 7.08 22.33
C THR A 142 -7.11 7.25 22.04
N TYR A 143 -6.37 7.84 22.98
CA TYR A 143 -4.91 7.97 22.88
C TYR A 143 -4.22 6.87 23.69
N ASN A 144 -3.14 6.34 23.12
CA ASN A 144 -2.21 5.43 23.77
C ASN A 144 -0.79 6.01 23.70
N THR A 145 0.08 5.62 24.60
CA THR A 145 1.47 6.10 24.66
C THR A 145 2.49 5.01 24.34
N VAL A 146 2.05 3.86 23.84
CA VAL A 146 2.95 2.71 23.57
C VAL A 146 4.06 3.08 22.59
N VAL A 147 3.77 3.93 21.60
CA VAL A 147 4.77 4.40 20.64
C VAL A 147 5.73 5.37 21.33
N GLU A 148 5.22 6.41 21.99
CA GLU A 148 6.01 7.42 22.68
C GLU A 148 6.91 6.84 23.77
N ASP A 149 6.43 5.82 24.48
CA ASP A 149 7.16 5.19 25.60
C ASP A 149 8.23 4.20 25.12
N ASN A 150 8.12 3.70 23.87
CA ASN A 150 8.97 2.60 23.40
C ASN A 150 9.75 2.91 22.11
N TYR A 151 9.46 3.98 21.39
CA TYR A 151 10.17 4.33 20.16
C TYR A 151 11.64 4.66 20.45
N VAL A 152 12.52 4.01 19.72
CA VAL A 152 13.96 4.23 19.74
C VAL A 152 14.37 4.83 18.40
N ASP A 153 14.73 6.11 18.43
CA ASP A 153 15.16 6.87 17.27
C ASP A 153 16.55 6.39 16.81
N PRO A 154 16.73 5.89 15.59
CA PRO A 154 18.02 5.43 15.08
C PRO A 154 19.12 6.50 15.12
N ASP A 155 18.79 7.78 14.94
CA ASP A 155 19.74 8.89 15.02
C ASP A 155 20.32 9.12 16.43
N ARG A 156 19.68 8.55 17.45
CA ARG A 156 20.08 8.70 18.86
C ARG A 156 20.76 7.46 19.44
N VAL A 157 20.93 6.45 18.60
CA VAL A 157 21.53 5.17 18.99
C VAL A 157 22.84 4.99 18.23
N ASN A 158 23.87 4.55 18.94
CA ASN A 158 25.12 4.23 18.27
C ASN A 158 24.99 2.88 17.54
N ILE A 159 25.00 2.94 16.21
CA ILE A 159 25.03 1.77 15.32
C ILE A 159 26.45 1.69 14.76
N THR A 160 27.13 0.58 15.00
CA THR A 160 28.52 0.40 14.55
C THR A 160 28.61 -0.77 13.58
N PHE A 161 28.93 -0.48 12.33
CA PHE A 161 29.16 -1.48 11.29
C PHE A 161 30.60 -2.02 11.33
N PRO A 162 30.84 -3.26 10.87
CA PRO A 162 32.18 -3.79 10.69
C PRO A 162 32.96 -2.97 9.64
N GLU A 163 34.29 -2.93 9.74
CA GLU A 163 35.15 -2.21 8.80
C GLU A 163 34.93 -2.68 7.36
N GLN A 164 34.81 -4.01 7.15
CA GLN A 164 34.36 -4.57 5.89
C GLN A 164 32.83 -4.70 5.91
N LYS A 165 32.15 -3.80 5.24
CA LYS A 165 30.68 -3.80 5.12
C LYS A 165 30.21 -4.95 4.25
N ARG A 166 29.16 -5.63 4.69
CA ARG A 166 28.52 -6.72 3.94
C ARG A 166 27.42 -6.15 3.05
N ASN A 167 27.28 -6.68 1.85
CA ASN A 167 26.12 -6.39 1.01
C ASN A 167 24.84 -6.94 1.67
N LEU A 168 23.74 -6.27 1.43
CA LEU A 168 22.39 -6.74 1.77
C LEU A 168 21.63 -7.08 0.48
N ILE A 169 21.03 -8.26 0.44
CA ILE A 169 19.95 -8.57 -0.51
C ILE A 169 18.70 -8.82 0.33
N TYR A 170 17.68 -7.95 0.18
CA TYR A 170 16.43 -8.07 0.90
C TYR A 170 15.31 -8.46 -0.06
N LEU A 171 14.82 -9.69 0.06
CA LEU A 171 13.73 -10.22 -0.77
C LEU A 171 12.42 -10.15 0.01
N TYR A 172 11.54 -9.25 -0.37
CA TYR A 172 10.14 -9.25 0.05
C TYR A 172 9.35 -10.20 -0.85
N LEU A 173 8.72 -11.19 -0.25
CA LEU A 173 7.85 -12.12 -0.96
C LEU A 173 6.41 -11.69 -0.70
N GLU A 174 5.74 -11.26 -1.76
CA GLU A 174 4.33 -10.84 -1.70
C GLU A 174 3.47 -11.90 -1.04
N SER A 175 2.75 -11.51 0.03
CA SER A 175 1.78 -12.36 0.74
C SER A 175 2.33 -13.70 1.26
N MET A 176 3.64 -13.84 1.46
CA MET A 176 4.27 -15.12 1.82
C MET A 176 4.23 -15.39 3.32
N GLU A 177 3.58 -16.48 3.67
CA GLU A 177 3.39 -16.91 5.07
C GLU A 177 4.06 -18.25 5.36
N SER A 178 4.48 -18.43 6.62
CA SER A 178 4.82 -19.74 7.17
C SER A 178 3.62 -20.69 7.26
N THR A 179 2.41 -20.11 7.27
CA THR A 179 1.11 -20.82 7.26
C THR A 179 0.99 -21.85 6.14
N TYR A 180 1.62 -21.61 4.97
CA TYR A 180 1.49 -22.46 3.76
C TYR A 180 2.29 -23.77 3.83
N ALA A 181 3.15 -23.93 4.82
CA ALA A 181 3.81 -25.20 5.09
C ALA A 181 2.82 -26.24 5.64
N ASP A 182 3.25 -27.50 5.65
CA ASP A 182 2.46 -28.53 6.30
C ASP A 182 2.53 -28.46 7.84
N LYS A 183 1.55 -29.07 8.49
CA LYS A 183 1.45 -29.13 9.97
C LYS A 183 2.67 -29.76 10.64
N ALA A 184 3.34 -30.70 9.97
CA ALA A 184 4.51 -31.36 10.51
C ALA A 184 5.71 -30.42 10.55
N SER A 185 5.77 -29.46 9.64
CA SER A 185 6.79 -28.42 9.57
C SER A 185 6.46 -27.18 10.40
N GLY A 186 5.20 -27.03 10.86
CA GLY A 186 4.76 -25.86 11.63
C GLY A 186 3.71 -24.99 10.94
N GLY A 187 3.34 -25.31 9.70
CA GLY A 187 2.28 -24.63 8.96
C GLY A 187 0.87 -25.10 9.35
N ALA A 188 -0.14 -24.62 8.62
CA ALA A 188 -1.54 -24.90 8.92
C ALA A 188 -2.19 -25.98 8.02
N PHE A 189 -1.54 -26.36 6.95
CA PHE A 189 -2.10 -27.26 5.93
C PHE A 189 -1.66 -28.72 6.13
N ASP A 190 -2.39 -29.64 5.51
CA ASP A 190 -1.97 -31.04 5.43
C ASP A 190 -0.92 -31.28 4.34
N LYS A 191 -0.90 -30.41 3.31
CA LYS A 191 0.07 -30.34 2.22
C LYS A 191 0.99 -29.14 2.41
N ASN A 192 2.29 -29.34 2.12
CA ASN A 192 3.23 -28.23 2.08
C ASN A 192 3.18 -27.56 0.69
N TYR A 193 2.73 -26.30 0.64
CA TYR A 193 2.69 -25.51 -0.59
C TYR A 193 4.00 -24.75 -0.86
N ILE A 194 4.92 -24.68 0.11
CA ILE A 194 6.20 -23.99 0.02
C ILE A 194 7.37 -24.90 0.46
N PRO A 195 7.51 -26.10 -0.09
CA PRO A 195 8.45 -27.08 0.44
C PRO A 195 9.92 -26.63 0.34
N GLU A 196 10.32 -25.92 -0.72
CA GLU A 196 11.68 -25.43 -0.88
C GLU A 196 11.99 -24.30 0.12
N LEU A 197 11.06 -23.35 0.33
CA LEU A 197 11.20 -22.32 1.35
C LEU A 197 11.18 -22.91 2.77
N THR A 198 10.39 -23.96 3.01
CA THR A 198 10.39 -24.69 4.30
C THR A 198 11.76 -25.29 4.57
N GLN A 199 12.39 -25.92 3.57
CA GLN A 199 13.73 -26.46 3.69
C GLN A 199 14.77 -25.36 3.86
N LEU A 200 14.65 -24.24 3.10
CA LEU A 200 15.55 -23.10 3.22
C LEU A 200 15.56 -22.51 4.64
N ALA A 201 14.39 -22.41 5.26
CA ALA A 201 14.25 -21.97 6.65
C ALA A 201 14.82 -22.98 7.67
N ALA A 202 14.75 -24.27 7.37
CA ALA A 202 15.34 -25.30 8.22
C ALA A 202 16.88 -25.32 8.18
N ASP A 203 17.47 -24.91 7.05
CA ASP A 203 18.92 -24.91 6.82
C ASP A 203 19.61 -23.61 7.24
N ASN A 204 18.83 -22.54 7.50
CA ASN A 204 19.34 -21.19 7.80
C ASN A 204 18.68 -20.60 9.05
N ILE A 205 19.04 -19.37 9.42
CA ILE A 205 18.43 -18.67 10.56
C ILE A 205 17.00 -18.29 10.18
N SER A 206 16.03 -18.79 10.95
CA SER A 206 14.60 -18.49 10.78
C SER A 206 13.95 -18.30 12.14
N PHE A 207 13.67 -17.04 12.49
CA PHE A 207 13.01 -16.72 13.75
C PHE A 207 11.57 -17.20 13.76
N SER A 208 11.13 -17.83 14.82
CA SER A 208 9.84 -18.48 14.93
C SER A 208 9.16 -18.26 16.28
N ASN A 209 7.85 -18.10 16.23
CA ASN A 209 6.99 -18.06 17.40
C ASN A 209 6.73 -19.46 18.03
N SER A 210 7.26 -20.52 17.41
CA SER A 210 7.12 -21.92 17.87
C SER A 210 8.46 -22.66 17.79
N GLU A 211 8.47 -23.96 18.14
CA GLU A 211 9.63 -24.85 17.94
C GLU A 211 9.88 -25.21 16.47
N LEU A 212 8.84 -25.10 15.62
CA LEU A 212 8.87 -25.43 14.21
C LEU A 212 8.97 -24.14 13.37
N LEU A 213 8.68 -24.22 12.07
CA LEU A 213 8.54 -23.06 11.19
C LEU A 213 7.43 -22.15 11.74
N GLY A 214 7.69 -20.85 11.72
CA GLY A 214 6.78 -19.80 12.13
C GLY A 214 7.32 -18.47 11.63
N GLY A 215 6.99 -17.38 12.32
CA GLY A 215 7.46 -16.06 11.89
C GLY A 215 6.95 -14.91 12.76
N GLY A 216 7.08 -13.70 12.24
CA GLY A 216 6.57 -12.49 12.84
C GLY A 216 5.09 -12.28 12.58
N GLN A 217 4.38 -11.72 13.57
CA GLN A 217 2.99 -11.31 13.39
C GLN A 217 2.94 -9.88 12.87
N PRO A 218 2.27 -9.59 11.74
CA PRO A 218 2.03 -8.21 11.34
C PRO A 218 1.03 -7.56 12.29
N THR A 219 1.33 -6.34 12.73
CA THR A 219 0.42 -5.54 13.56
C THR A 219 -0.61 -4.81 12.70
N VAL A 220 -1.59 -4.20 13.34
CA VAL A 220 -2.44 -3.19 12.67
C VAL A 220 -1.56 -2.17 11.94
N ASN A 221 -2.00 -1.71 10.78
CA ASN A 221 -1.22 -0.83 9.90
C ASN A 221 0.12 -1.42 9.39
N ALA A 222 0.23 -2.76 9.34
CA ALA A 222 1.34 -3.50 8.73
C ALA A 222 0.82 -4.70 7.90
N THR A 223 -0.43 -4.63 7.39
CA THR A 223 -1.16 -5.76 6.80
C THR A 223 -1.36 -5.67 5.29
N TRP A 224 -0.71 -4.74 4.62
CA TRP A 224 -0.64 -4.61 3.16
C TRP A 224 0.79 -4.24 2.73
N THR A 225 1.13 -4.44 1.47
CA THR A 225 2.51 -4.41 0.93
C THR A 225 3.37 -3.27 1.47
N ILE A 226 3.02 -2.01 1.19
CA ILE A 226 3.86 -0.89 1.64
C ILE A 226 3.88 -0.73 3.17
N ALA A 227 2.80 -1.09 3.86
CA ALA A 227 2.77 -1.03 5.33
C ALA A 227 3.61 -2.13 5.98
N GLY A 228 3.63 -3.31 5.37
CA GLY A 228 4.52 -4.40 5.81
C GLY A 228 5.99 -4.08 5.57
N ILE A 229 6.34 -3.53 4.40
CA ILE A 229 7.68 -3.03 4.09
C ILE A 229 8.08 -1.91 5.07
N PHE A 230 7.20 -0.93 5.27
CA PHE A 230 7.42 0.17 6.22
C PHE A 230 7.68 -0.34 7.64
N ALA A 231 6.89 -1.30 8.12
CA ALA A 231 7.08 -1.88 9.45
C ALA A 231 8.44 -2.59 9.57
N GLN A 232 8.86 -3.31 8.54
CA GLN A 232 10.11 -4.06 8.52
C GLN A 232 11.36 -3.20 8.28
N THR A 233 11.19 -1.95 7.86
CA THR A 233 12.31 -1.04 7.57
C THR A 233 12.38 0.17 8.50
N SER A 234 11.29 0.52 9.19
CA SER A 234 11.25 1.63 10.15
C SER A 234 11.01 1.20 11.60
N GLY A 235 10.54 -0.05 11.81
CA GLY A 235 10.10 -0.52 13.11
C GLY A 235 8.84 0.18 13.62
N LEU A 236 7.99 0.70 12.72
CA LEU A 236 6.75 1.42 13.04
C LEU A 236 5.59 0.89 12.21
N PRO A 237 4.35 0.86 12.72
CA PRO A 237 3.18 0.63 11.88
C PRO A 237 2.91 1.86 10.99
N LEU A 238 2.42 1.65 9.76
CA LEU A 238 2.08 2.73 8.83
C LEU A 238 0.75 3.40 9.23
N SER A 239 0.77 4.18 10.29
CA SER A 239 -0.42 4.87 10.80
C SER A 239 -0.63 6.21 10.11
N ILE A 240 -1.75 6.36 9.39
CA ILE A 240 -2.12 7.58 8.65
C ILE A 240 -3.47 8.09 9.13
N GLY A 241 -3.51 9.33 9.64
CA GLY A 241 -4.76 9.97 10.07
C GLY A 241 -5.71 10.26 8.90
N ILE A 242 -7.03 10.18 9.14
CA ILE A 242 -8.07 10.49 8.13
C ILE A 242 -7.94 11.94 7.60
N GLN A 243 -7.43 12.86 8.41
CA GLN A 243 -7.35 14.30 8.09
C GLN A 243 -6.02 14.70 7.45
N ARG A 244 -5.13 13.74 7.14
CA ARG A 244 -3.81 14.04 6.57
C ARG A 244 -3.93 14.85 5.27
N ASN A 245 -3.05 15.83 5.13
CA ASN A 245 -2.97 16.69 3.96
C ASN A 245 -2.46 15.90 2.73
N GLU A 246 -3.27 15.83 1.67
CA GLU A 246 -2.92 15.12 0.43
C GLU A 246 -1.62 15.61 -0.23
N MET A 247 -1.34 16.93 -0.17
CA MET A 247 -0.11 17.50 -0.73
C MET A 247 1.13 17.06 0.05
N ALA A 248 1.01 16.99 1.37
CA ALA A 248 2.08 16.51 2.22
C ALA A 248 2.42 15.04 1.93
N TYR A 249 1.40 14.21 1.67
CA TYR A 249 1.58 12.80 1.35
C TYR A 249 2.21 12.57 -0.04
N GLN A 250 1.88 13.39 -1.03
CA GLN A 250 2.47 13.31 -2.38
C GLN A 250 3.87 13.90 -2.46
N ALA A 251 4.24 14.74 -1.50
CA ALA A 251 5.53 15.43 -1.47
C ALA A 251 6.57 14.74 -0.57
N SER A 252 6.14 13.89 0.38
CA SER A 252 7.04 13.31 1.37
C SER A 252 6.37 12.14 2.11
N PHE A 253 7.11 11.06 2.33
CA PHE A 253 6.64 9.84 2.97
C PHE A 253 7.28 9.66 4.37
N PHE A 254 6.78 10.36 5.39
CA PHE A 254 7.29 10.32 6.77
C PHE A 254 8.76 10.79 6.93
N PRO A 255 9.10 12.01 6.48
CA PRO A 255 10.49 12.49 6.41
C PRO A 255 11.21 12.56 7.75
N GLU A 256 10.48 12.55 8.85
CA GLU A 256 11.02 12.69 10.21
C GLU A 256 11.47 11.37 10.84
N ILE A 257 11.26 10.23 10.16
CA ILE A 257 11.72 8.93 10.65
C ILE A 257 12.98 8.49 9.91
N ASN A 258 13.82 7.73 10.62
CA ASN A 258 14.96 7.06 10.03
C ASN A 258 14.65 5.57 9.84
N THR A 259 14.90 5.09 8.65
CA THR A 259 14.63 3.72 8.22
C THR A 259 15.90 2.93 8.00
N LEU A 260 15.76 1.66 7.63
CA LEU A 260 16.86 0.83 7.18
C LEU A 260 17.64 1.49 6.02
N GLY A 261 16.90 2.09 5.07
CA GLY A 261 17.52 2.78 3.94
C GLY A 261 18.37 3.97 4.38
N ASP A 262 17.89 4.77 5.33
CA ASP A 262 18.61 5.92 5.85
C ASP A 262 19.90 5.50 6.57
N VAL A 263 19.80 4.50 7.45
CA VAL A 263 20.97 3.94 8.17
C VAL A 263 22.03 3.40 7.20
N LEU A 264 21.61 2.71 6.13
CA LEU A 264 22.53 2.17 5.15
C LEU A 264 23.12 3.25 4.23
N ALA A 265 22.34 4.29 3.88
CA ALA A 265 22.85 5.43 3.11
C ALA A 265 23.93 6.21 3.88
N ASP A 266 23.72 6.47 5.18
CA ASP A 266 24.70 7.12 6.05
C ASP A 266 26.01 6.31 6.15
N GLU A 267 25.91 5.00 6.00
CA GLU A 267 27.06 4.09 5.92
C GLU A 267 27.63 3.95 4.49
N GLY A 268 27.11 4.67 3.51
CA GLY A 268 27.62 4.72 2.15
C GLY A 268 27.26 3.53 1.27
N TYR A 269 26.18 2.83 1.57
CA TYR A 269 25.63 1.80 0.69
C TYR A 269 25.01 2.42 -0.56
N LYS A 270 25.16 1.77 -1.71
CA LYS A 270 24.35 2.00 -2.89
C LYS A 270 23.07 1.19 -2.76
N GLN A 271 21.92 1.81 -3.02
CA GLN A 271 20.63 1.19 -2.74
C GLN A 271 19.76 1.10 -3.99
N TYR A 272 19.14 -0.07 -4.16
CA TYR A 272 18.32 -0.40 -5.32
C TYR A 272 17.00 -1.02 -4.87
N PHE A 273 15.89 -0.53 -5.44
CA PHE A 273 14.58 -1.15 -5.27
C PHE A 273 14.11 -1.73 -6.59
N PHE A 274 13.94 -3.03 -6.64
CA PHE A 274 13.67 -3.81 -7.84
C PHE A 274 12.29 -4.45 -7.78
N ILE A 275 11.40 -4.14 -8.75
CA ILE A 275 10.01 -4.58 -8.75
C ILE A 275 9.45 -4.72 -10.17
N GLY A 276 8.64 -5.76 -10.42
CA GLY A 276 7.98 -5.99 -11.71
C GLY A 276 6.80 -5.06 -12.00
N SER A 277 6.25 -4.41 -10.99
CA SER A 277 5.11 -3.48 -11.11
C SER A 277 5.55 -2.02 -11.15
N ILE A 278 4.60 -1.10 -11.39
CA ILE A 278 4.86 0.34 -11.36
C ILE A 278 5.20 0.76 -9.92
N GLY A 279 6.37 1.35 -9.73
CA GLY A 279 6.90 1.74 -8.42
C GLY A 279 6.04 2.73 -7.65
N GLN A 280 5.35 3.63 -8.34
CA GLN A 280 4.49 4.65 -7.74
C GLN A 280 3.26 4.08 -7.03
N PHE A 281 2.80 2.90 -7.41
CA PHE A 281 1.62 2.31 -6.78
C PHE A 281 1.84 2.14 -5.27
N GLY A 282 0.89 2.67 -4.49
CA GLY A 282 0.95 2.65 -3.03
C GLY A 282 2.05 3.53 -2.42
N GLY A 283 2.71 4.41 -3.19
CA GLY A 283 3.74 5.32 -2.68
C GLY A 283 5.11 4.66 -2.45
N ARG A 284 5.35 3.47 -3.02
CA ARG A 284 6.60 2.72 -2.83
C ARG A 284 7.81 3.47 -3.37
N GLU A 285 7.71 4.00 -4.58
CA GLU A 285 8.79 4.78 -5.20
C GLU A 285 9.18 5.98 -4.34
N GLU A 286 8.19 6.78 -3.87
CA GLU A 286 8.43 7.93 -3.01
C GLU A 286 9.10 7.50 -1.70
N TYR A 287 8.62 6.41 -1.08
CA TYR A 287 9.20 5.89 0.15
C TYR A 287 10.67 5.53 -0.01
N PHE A 288 11.02 4.74 -1.01
CA PHE A 288 12.40 4.27 -1.20
C PHE A 288 13.35 5.37 -1.66
N LYS A 289 12.87 6.33 -2.48
CA LYS A 289 13.68 7.49 -2.85
C LYS A 289 13.94 8.43 -1.68
N GLU A 290 12.94 8.66 -0.83
CA GLU A 290 13.08 9.54 0.32
C GLU A 290 13.96 8.92 1.42
N HIS A 291 13.78 7.64 1.68
CA HIS A 291 14.45 6.91 2.75
C HIS A 291 15.64 6.08 2.25
N GLY A 292 16.72 6.78 1.87
CA GLY A 292 17.98 6.15 1.52
C GLY A 292 18.41 6.28 0.06
N ASP A 293 17.72 7.13 -0.74
CA ASP A 293 18.08 7.46 -2.14
C ASP A 293 18.23 6.23 -3.03
N TYR A 294 17.23 5.34 -2.98
CA TYR A 294 17.25 4.14 -3.81
C TYR A 294 17.08 4.47 -5.29
N GLU A 295 17.88 3.83 -6.14
CA GLU A 295 17.56 3.69 -7.56
C GLU A 295 16.38 2.73 -7.70
N VAL A 296 15.31 3.16 -8.39
CA VAL A 296 14.08 2.36 -8.53
C VAL A 296 14.04 1.77 -9.92
N ASP A 297 14.21 0.46 -10.00
CA ASP A 297 14.19 -0.35 -11.20
C ASP A 297 12.82 -1.07 -11.28
N ASP A 298 11.82 -0.40 -11.85
CA ASP A 298 10.42 -0.84 -11.91
C ASP A 298 9.98 -1.29 -13.31
N TYR A 299 8.67 -1.45 -13.51
CA TYR A 299 8.09 -1.77 -14.81
C TYR A 299 8.49 -0.77 -15.92
N ASN A 300 8.50 0.52 -15.62
CA ASN A 300 8.86 1.56 -16.59
C ASN A 300 10.35 1.48 -16.94
N TRP A 301 11.21 1.28 -15.94
CA TRP A 301 12.63 1.04 -16.14
C TRP A 301 12.88 -0.17 -17.08
N ALA A 302 12.16 -1.27 -16.88
CA ALA A 302 12.31 -2.46 -17.73
C ALA A 302 11.90 -2.19 -19.19
N MET A 303 10.84 -1.40 -19.42
CA MET A 303 10.46 -0.94 -20.76
C MET A 303 11.51 -0.03 -21.38
N GLU A 304 12.02 0.95 -20.65
CA GLU A 304 13.06 1.89 -21.13
C GLU A 304 14.35 1.18 -21.51
N LYS A 305 14.74 0.15 -20.75
CA LYS A 305 15.89 -0.70 -21.05
C LYS A 305 15.63 -1.70 -22.19
N GLY A 306 14.38 -1.81 -22.67
CA GLY A 306 13.99 -2.75 -23.72
C GLY A 306 14.01 -4.22 -23.28
N LEU A 307 13.91 -4.48 -21.98
CA LEU A 307 13.83 -5.83 -21.41
C LEU A 307 12.47 -6.47 -21.65
N ILE A 308 11.42 -5.63 -21.69
CA ILE A 308 10.06 -6.02 -22.06
C ILE A 308 9.58 -5.16 -23.25
N PRO A 309 8.74 -5.71 -24.15
CA PRO A 309 8.21 -4.93 -25.26
C PRO A 309 7.19 -3.87 -24.79
N GLU A 310 7.03 -2.81 -25.58
CA GLU A 310 6.01 -1.77 -25.33
C GLU A 310 4.61 -2.40 -25.18
N GLY A 311 3.92 -2.07 -24.07
CA GLY A 311 2.58 -2.58 -23.78
C GLY A 311 2.55 -4.01 -23.26
N TYR A 312 3.69 -4.63 -22.98
CA TYR A 312 3.74 -5.89 -22.24
C TYR A 312 3.30 -5.64 -20.80
N TYR A 313 2.21 -6.21 -20.40
CA TYR A 313 1.65 -6.04 -19.05
C TYR A 313 0.92 -7.30 -18.67
N GLU A 314 1.50 -8.03 -17.71
CA GLU A 314 0.93 -9.23 -17.12
C GLU A 314 0.71 -8.98 -15.62
N TRP A 315 -0.45 -9.34 -15.12
CA TRP A 315 -0.82 -9.18 -13.72
C TRP A 315 -0.66 -7.72 -13.21
N TRP A 316 0.40 -7.42 -12.47
CA TRP A 316 0.71 -6.10 -11.91
C TRP A 316 1.82 -5.35 -12.68
N GLY A 317 2.32 -5.92 -13.76
CA GLY A 317 3.41 -5.38 -14.57
C GLY A 317 4.06 -6.46 -15.41
N TYR A 318 5.20 -7.02 -14.98
CA TYR A 318 5.75 -8.26 -15.52
C TYR A 318 5.93 -9.29 -14.39
N GLU A 319 5.79 -10.55 -14.73
CA GLU A 319 5.77 -11.70 -13.84
C GLU A 319 7.12 -11.98 -13.16
N ASP A 320 7.09 -12.71 -12.04
CA ASP A 320 8.27 -13.00 -11.21
C ASP A 320 9.35 -13.81 -11.94
N GLU A 321 8.99 -14.63 -12.93
CA GLU A 321 9.96 -15.31 -13.80
C GLU A 321 10.93 -14.31 -14.46
N LYS A 322 10.41 -13.23 -15.04
CA LYS A 322 11.21 -12.15 -15.60
C LYS A 322 11.90 -11.33 -14.54
N LEU A 323 11.22 -11.06 -13.41
CA LEU A 323 11.79 -10.34 -12.29
C LEU A 323 13.09 -11.01 -11.82
N PHE A 324 13.08 -12.30 -11.57
CA PHE A 324 14.28 -13.05 -11.17
C PHE A 324 15.35 -13.09 -12.26
N SER A 325 14.94 -13.19 -13.53
CA SER A 325 15.89 -13.16 -14.65
C SER A 325 16.61 -11.82 -14.73
N PHE A 326 15.88 -10.71 -14.71
CA PHE A 326 16.46 -9.37 -14.80
C PHE A 326 17.25 -9.01 -13.54
N ALA A 327 16.80 -9.47 -12.35
CA ALA A 327 17.53 -9.29 -11.10
C ALA A 327 18.92 -9.94 -11.11
N LYS A 328 19.10 -11.09 -11.77
CA LYS A 328 20.43 -11.73 -11.92
C LYS A 328 21.38 -10.84 -12.72
N ASP A 329 20.91 -10.28 -13.83
CA ASP A 329 21.72 -9.39 -14.66
C ASP A 329 22.04 -8.10 -13.90
N ARG A 330 21.05 -7.50 -13.25
CA ARG A 330 21.21 -6.27 -12.48
C ARG A 330 22.17 -6.43 -11.29
N LEU A 331 22.04 -7.49 -10.51
CA LEU A 331 22.97 -7.79 -9.41
C LEU A 331 24.40 -8.03 -9.90
N THR A 332 24.56 -8.61 -11.08
CA THR A 332 25.89 -8.79 -11.68
C THR A 332 26.54 -7.43 -12.02
N GLU A 333 25.75 -6.48 -12.55
CA GLU A 333 26.19 -5.11 -12.81
C GLU A 333 26.56 -4.39 -11.52
N ILE A 334 25.66 -4.39 -10.53
CA ILE A 334 25.83 -3.72 -9.23
C ILE A 334 27.10 -4.26 -8.52
N ALA A 335 27.23 -5.56 -8.44
CA ALA A 335 28.38 -6.17 -7.76
C ALA A 335 29.73 -5.85 -8.44
N ALA A 336 29.74 -5.60 -9.75
CA ALA A 336 30.94 -5.23 -10.49
C ALA A 336 31.45 -3.80 -10.14
N GLU A 337 30.63 -2.95 -9.54
CA GLU A 337 31.02 -1.62 -9.05
C GLU A 337 31.97 -1.70 -7.85
N GLY A 338 31.88 -2.78 -7.07
CA GLY A 338 32.77 -3.03 -5.92
C GLY A 338 32.48 -2.20 -4.67
N GLU A 339 31.36 -1.47 -4.65
CA GLU A 339 30.84 -0.72 -3.51
C GLU A 339 29.89 -1.61 -2.68
N PRO A 340 29.72 -1.37 -1.37
CA PRO A 340 28.71 -2.06 -0.59
C PRO A 340 27.32 -1.67 -1.11
N PHE A 341 26.46 -2.66 -1.29
CA PHE A 341 25.12 -2.41 -1.83
C PHE A 341 24.01 -3.02 -0.97
N ASN A 342 22.83 -2.43 -1.08
CA ASN A 342 21.56 -2.96 -0.64
C ASN A 342 20.64 -3.15 -1.86
N PHE A 343 20.33 -4.39 -2.19
CA PHE A 343 19.40 -4.74 -3.25
C PHE A 343 18.10 -5.25 -2.63
N THR A 344 17.08 -4.42 -2.65
CA THR A 344 15.74 -4.74 -2.15
C THR A 344 14.83 -5.10 -3.31
N MET A 345 14.22 -6.28 -3.27
CA MET A 345 13.33 -6.78 -4.32
C MET A 345 11.99 -7.21 -3.75
N LEU A 346 10.91 -6.97 -4.51
CA LEU A 346 9.56 -7.39 -4.16
C LEU A 346 8.96 -8.24 -5.29
N THR A 347 8.51 -9.46 -4.98
CA THR A 347 7.76 -10.33 -5.90
C THR A 347 6.30 -9.91 -6.01
N ALA A 348 5.56 -10.40 -7.00
CA ALA A 348 4.17 -10.02 -7.25
C ALA A 348 3.24 -11.19 -7.63
N ASP A 349 3.74 -12.32 -8.13
CA ASP A 349 2.89 -13.40 -8.66
C ASP A 349 1.96 -14.01 -7.60
N THR A 350 2.34 -13.98 -6.33
CA THR A 350 1.54 -14.47 -5.19
C THR A 350 0.50 -13.48 -4.67
N HIS A 351 0.31 -12.34 -5.35
CA HIS A 351 -0.73 -11.38 -4.97
C HIS A 351 -2.14 -11.95 -5.22
N PHE A 352 -3.07 -11.68 -4.30
CA PHE A 352 -4.48 -12.12 -4.39
C PHE A 352 -5.22 -11.43 -5.58
N GLU A 353 -6.35 -11.97 -6.14
CA GLU A 353 -6.97 -13.28 -5.85
C GLU A 353 -6.23 -14.36 -6.65
N ASP A 354 -6.02 -15.54 -6.07
CA ASP A 354 -5.48 -16.76 -6.69
C ASP A 354 -4.05 -16.66 -7.27
N GLY A 355 -3.37 -15.51 -7.20
CA GLY A 355 -2.06 -15.29 -7.79
C GLY A 355 -2.01 -15.39 -9.31
N TYR A 356 -0.82 -15.18 -9.89
CA TYR A 356 -0.57 -15.27 -11.33
C TYR A 356 0.22 -16.55 -11.69
N PRO A 357 -0.35 -17.48 -12.46
CA PRO A 357 0.34 -18.69 -12.89
C PRO A 357 1.24 -18.35 -14.11
N CYS A 358 2.54 -18.18 -13.89
CA CYS A 358 3.53 -17.98 -14.95
C CYS A 358 3.82 -19.29 -15.71
N GLU A 359 4.63 -19.23 -16.79
CA GLU A 359 4.96 -20.40 -17.61
C GLU A 359 5.73 -21.50 -16.86
N LEU A 360 6.37 -21.16 -15.73
CA LEU A 360 7.10 -22.12 -14.88
C LEU A 360 6.22 -22.88 -13.90
N CYS A 361 4.95 -22.46 -13.74
CA CYS A 361 4.02 -23.14 -12.84
C CYS A 361 3.63 -24.53 -13.39
N ASP A 362 3.68 -25.55 -12.54
CA ASP A 362 3.44 -26.94 -12.91
C ASP A 362 1.99 -27.34 -12.56
N GLU A 363 1.11 -27.36 -13.56
CA GLU A 363 -0.30 -27.73 -13.41
C GLU A 363 -0.53 -29.16 -12.90
N GLU A 364 0.43 -30.09 -13.07
CA GLU A 364 0.24 -31.50 -12.67
C GLU A 364 0.31 -31.70 -11.15
N ASN A 365 0.90 -30.78 -10.40
CA ASN A 365 1.18 -30.97 -8.97
C ASN A 365 0.12 -30.47 -8.00
N ASP A 366 -0.80 -29.58 -8.38
CA ASP A 366 -1.68 -28.91 -7.42
C ASP A 366 -3.18 -29.07 -7.61
N GLY A 367 -3.62 -29.83 -8.59
CA GLY A 367 -5.03 -30.14 -8.76
C GLY A 367 -5.87 -28.88 -9.04
N ASP A 368 -6.99 -28.68 -8.35
CA ASP A 368 -7.93 -27.60 -8.63
C ASP A 368 -7.64 -26.26 -7.92
N ASN A 369 -6.43 -26.07 -7.29
CA ASN A 369 -6.12 -24.85 -6.51
C ASN A 369 -4.99 -24.03 -7.14
N GLN A 370 -5.37 -22.96 -7.87
CA GLN A 370 -4.41 -22.07 -8.54
C GLN A 370 -3.46 -21.39 -7.56
N TYR A 371 -3.96 -20.87 -6.42
CA TYR A 371 -3.11 -20.14 -5.47
C TYR A 371 -2.02 -21.05 -4.88
N GLY A 372 -2.38 -22.29 -4.51
CA GLY A 372 -1.41 -23.28 -4.04
C GLY A 372 -0.33 -23.63 -5.08
N MET A 373 -0.69 -23.67 -6.37
CA MET A 373 0.25 -23.87 -7.48
C MET A 373 1.21 -22.68 -7.60
N VAL A 374 0.71 -21.44 -7.53
CA VAL A 374 1.51 -20.21 -7.61
C VAL A 374 2.45 -20.11 -6.41
N LEU A 375 1.99 -20.39 -5.19
CA LEU A 375 2.84 -20.44 -3.99
C LEU A 375 3.99 -21.45 -4.14
N HIS A 376 3.72 -22.63 -4.67
CA HIS A 376 4.76 -23.64 -4.91
C HIS A 376 5.74 -23.18 -5.99
N CYS A 377 5.24 -22.57 -7.07
CA CYS A 377 6.07 -21.99 -8.12
C CYS A 377 6.99 -20.90 -7.56
N SER A 378 6.47 -19.99 -6.77
CA SER A 378 7.24 -18.94 -6.08
C SER A 378 8.31 -19.55 -5.16
N SER A 379 7.97 -20.59 -4.37
CA SER A 379 8.92 -21.31 -3.51
C SER A 379 10.13 -21.83 -4.29
N LYS A 380 9.91 -22.44 -5.47
CA LYS A 380 10.98 -22.90 -6.35
C LYS A 380 11.82 -21.76 -6.92
N GLN A 381 11.17 -20.72 -7.48
CA GLN A 381 11.86 -19.60 -8.12
C GLN A 381 12.74 -18.85 -7.13
N VAL A 382 12.25 -18.58 -5.92
CA VAL A 382 13.02 -17.92 -4.85
C VAL A 382 14.24 -18.74 -4.47
N THR A 383 14.09 -20.04 -4.26
CA THR A 383 15.23 -20.91 -3.88
C THR A 383 16.23 -21.12 -5.00
N GLU A 384 15.79 -21.15 -6.25
CA GLU A 384 16.68 -21.13 -7.43
C GLU A 384 17.46 -19.82 -7.52
N PHE A 385 16.82 -18.69 -7.24
CA PHE A 385 17.47 -17.38 -7.21
C PHE A 385 18.52 -17.31 -6.09
N VAL A 386 18.19 -17.74 -4.88
CA VAL A 386 19.12 -17.85 -3.76
C VAL A 386 20.30 -18.76 -4.12
N SER A 387 20.04 -19.91 -4.75
CA SER A 387 21.08 -20.84 -5.19
C SER A 387 22.01 -20.22 -6.24
N TRP A 388 21.46 -19.37 -7.13
CA TRP A 388 22.27 -18.61 -8.08
C TRP A 388 23.14 -17.57 -7.37
N ILE A 389 22.59 -16.80 -6.40
CA ILE A 389 23.36 -15.83 -5.60
C ILE A 389 24.53 -16.54 -4.89
N GLN A 390 24.30 -17.71 -4.31
CA GLN A 390 25.31 -18.49 -3.60
C GLN A 390 26.48 -18.92 -4.46
N GLN A 391 26.35 -18.91 -5.78
CA GLN A 391 27.39 -19.23 -6.74
C GLN A 391 28.17 -18.00 -7.23
N GLN A 392 27.80 -16.79 -6.80
CA GLN A 392 28.45 -15.56 -7.24
C GLN A 392 29.62 -15.19 -6.32
N ASP A 393 30.65 -14.55 -6.89
CA ASP A 393 31.85 -14.12 -6.16
C ASP A 393 31.52 -13.15 -5.01
N PHE A 394 30.44 -12.35 -5.13
CA PHE A 394 30.02 -11.42 -4.09
C PHE A 394 29.32 -12.08 -2.90
N TYR A 395 28.88 -13.35 -3.01
CA TYR A 395 28.11 -14.03 -1.97
C TYR A 395 28.84 -14.15 -0.63
N GLU A 396 30.16 -14.37 -0.64
CA GLU A 396 30.94 -14.51 0.59
C GLU A 396 30.74 -13.30 1.53
N ASN A 397 30.62 -12.10 0.94
CA ASN A 397 30.40 -10.84 1.67
C ASN A 397 28.96 -10.32 1.55
N THR A 398 27.97 -11.20 1.43
CA THR A 398 26.55 -10.82 1.27
C THR A 398 25.70 -11.53 2.31
N THR A 399 24.81 -10.79 2.95
CA THR A 399 23.71 -11.34 3.77
C THR A 399 22.43 -11.25 2.95
N ILE A 400 21.66 -12.34 2.93
CA ILE A 400 20.34 -12.37 2.29
C ILE A 400 19.29 -12.42 3.39
N VAL A 401 18.35 -11.48 3.37
CA VAL A 401 17.15 -11.48 4.21
C VAL A 401 15.97 -11.74 3.30
N ILE A 402 15.16 -12.72 3.62
CA ILE A 402 13.91 -13.04 2.91
C ILE A 402 12.77 -12.93 3.92
N SER A 403 11.74 -12.18 3.60
CA SER A 403 10.57 -12.04 4.46
C SER A 403 9.30 -11.91 3.62
N GLY A 404 8.21 -12.53 4.08
CA GLY A 404 6.89 -12.13 3.59
C GLY A 404 6.64 -10.67 3.96
N ASP A 405 5.98 -9.93 3.11
CA ASP A 405 5.64 -8.53 3.41
C ASP A 405 4.45 -8.42 4.36
N HIS A 406 3.39 -9.20 4.12
CA HIS A 406 2.19 -9.30 4.97
C HIS A 406 1.48 -10.65 4.82
N LEU A 407 0.38 -10.86 5.55
CA LEU A 407 -0.48 -12.03 5.39
C LEU A 407 -1.37 -11.86 4.15
N THR A 408 -1.63 -12.96 3.44
CA THR A 408 -2.48 -12.90 2.25
C THR A 408 -3.87 -12.36 2.55
N MET A 409 -4.38 -11.56 1.63
CA MET A 409 -5.76 -11.11 1.58
C MET A 409 -6.68 -12.14 0.90
N ASP A 410 -6.11 -13.21 0.31
CA ASP A 410 -6.85 -14.32 -0.23
C ASP A 410 -7.51 -15.11 0.90
N SER A 411 -8.82 -14.91 1.07
CA SER A 411 -9.53 -15.40 2.25
C SER A 411 -9.97 -16.83 2.12
N ASP A 412 -10.25 -17.31 0.92
CA ASP A 412 -10.79 -18.65 0.70
C ASP A 412 -9.68 -19.71 0.77
N PHE A 413 -8.45 -19.38 0.38
CA PHE A 413 -7.31 -20.26 0.56
C PHE A 413 -7.07 -20.66 2.02
N CYS A 414 -7.15 -19.70 2.92
CA CYS A 414 -6.95 -19.92 4.36
C CYS A 414 -8.26 -20.15 5.14
N GLU A 415 -9.43 -20.26 4.48
CA GLU A 415 -10.75 -20.36 5.14
C GLU A 415 -10.88 -21.57 6.07
N ASN A 416 -10.24 -22.68 5.71
CA ASN A 416 -10.42 -23.97 6.39
C ASN A 416 -9.25 -24.33 7.33
N ILE A 417 -8.34 -23.43 7.64
CA ILE A 417 -7.28 -23.68 8.64
C ILE A 417 -7.87 -23.69 10.05
N ASP A 418 -7.12 -24.26 11.00
CA ASP A 418 -7.51 -24.25 12.41
C ASP A 418 -7.65 -22.79 12.90
N PRO A 419 -8.80 -22.37 13.44
CA PRO A 419 -8.99 -21.00 13.91
C PRO A 419 -8.06 -20.60 15.09
N ASP A 420 -7.51 -21.57 15.80
CA ASP A 420 -6.54 -21.34 16.88
C ASP A 420 -5.09 -21.23 16.35
N TYR A 421 -4.86 -21.45 15.04
CA TYR A 421 -3.53 -21.31 14.43
C TYR A 421 -3.16 -19.82 14.26
N THR A 422 -2.01 -19.45 14.77
CA THR A 422 -1.47 -18.09 14.61
C THR A 422 -0.76 -17.97 13.27
N ARG A 423 -1.34 -17.22 12.33
CA ARG A 423 -0.72 -16.92 11.04
C ARG A 423 0.45 -15.94 11.21
N THR A 424 1.55 -16.22 10.53
CA THR A 424 2.76 -15.41 10.59
C THR A 424 3.41 -15.28 9.22
N VAL A 425 4.11 -14.17 8.98
CA VAL A 425 4.89 -13.99 7.74
C VAL A 425 6.13 -14.87 7.77
N TYR A 426 6.50 -15.41 6.62
CA TYR A 426 7.72 -16.19 6.43
C TYR A 426 8.95 -15.30 6.65
N ASN A 427 10.03 -15.86 7.24
CA ASN A 427 11.31 -15.18 7.33
C ASN A 427 12.48 -16.16 7.32
N VAL A 428 13.59 -15.75 6.68
CA VAL A 428 14.86 -16.45 6.73
C VAL A 428 16.03 -15.49 6.51
N ILE A 429 17.13 -15.68 7.23
CA ILE A 429 18.37 -14.91 7.07
C ILE A 429 19.51 -15.87 6.73
N ILE A 430 20.15 -15.62 5.60
CA ILE A 430 21.19 -16.49 5.04
C ILE A 430 22.54 -15.77 5.08
N ASN A 431 23.59 -16.50 5.46
CA ASN A 431 24.97 -16.03 5.47
C ASN A 431 25.20 -14.80 6.39
N SER A 432 24.46 -14.68 7.50
CA SER A 432 24.77 -13.70 8.54
C SER A 432 26.09 -14.06 9.24
N PRO A 433 26.96 -13.08 9.55
CA PRO A 433 28.22 -13.33 10.28
C PRO A 433 28.00 -13.60 11.78
N ILE A 434 26.79 -13.43 12.30
CA ILE A 434 26.44 -13.64 13.69
C ILE A 434 25.37 -14.73 13.84
N GLN A 435 25.25 -15.28 15.03
CA GLN A 435 24.28 -16.31 15.38
C GLN A 435 23.30 -15.79 16.45
N PRO A 436 22.00 -16.11 16.37
CA PRO A 436 21.02 -15.68 17.36
C PRO A 436 21.26 -16.38 18.72
N GLN A 437 20.97 -15.66 19.81
CA GLN A 437 20.96 -16.26 21.15
C GLN A 437 19.75 -17.19 21.35
N GLN A 438 18.61 -16.82 20.75
CA GLN A 438 17.39 -17.62 20.75
C GLN A 438 16.65 -17.40 19.41
N GLU A 439 16.41 -18.48 18.67
CA GLU A 439 15.77 -18.44 17.36
C GLU A 439 14.29 -18.84 17.42
N LYS A 440 13.95 -19.79 18.28
CA LYS A 440 12.62 -20.40 18.38
C LYS A 440 11.88 -19.96 19.65
N ASN A 441 10.54 -20.11 19.62
CA ASN A 441 9.65 -19.67 20.71
C ASN A 441 9.79 -18.19 21.05
N ARG A 442 9.88 -17.33 20.02
CA ARG A 442 9.94 -15.88 20.13
C ARG A 442 8.61 -15.28 19.71
N SER A 443 7.93 -14.56 20.59
CA SER A 443 6.80 -13.73 20.16
C SER A 443 7.33 -12.40 19.63
N PHE A 444 7.19 -12.15 18.32
CA PHE A 444 7.70 -10.95 17.68
C PHE A 444 6.81 -10.47 16.55
N THR A 445 6.98 -9.23 16.14
CA THR A 445 6.24 -8.57 15.08
C THR A 445 7.14 -8.32 13.88
N THR A 446 6.54 -7.96 12.74
CA THR A 446 7.31 -7.56 11.55
C THR A 446 8.20 -6.33 11.79
N MET A 447 7.88 -5.48 12.78
CA MET A 447 8.71 -4.34 13.20
C MET A 447 10.08 -4.74 13.76
N ASP A 448 10.19 -5.93 14.34
CA ASP A 448 11.45 -6.45 14.89
C ASP A 448 12.48 -6.79 13.77
N MET A 449 12.03 -6.90 12.51
CA MET A 449 12.92 -7.13 11.36
C MET A 449 13.85 -5.95 11.08
N PHE A 450 13.48 -4.71 11.42
CA PHE A 450 14.34 -3.55 11.20
C PHE A 450 15.70 -3.66 11.93
N PRO A 451 15.77 -3.68 13.28
CA PRO A 451 17.04 -3.86 13.97
C PRO A 451 17.69 -5.22 13.70
N THR A 452 16.90 -6.26 13.44
CA THR A 452 17.38 -7.61 13.14
C THR A 452 18.12 -7.64 11.79
N THR A 453 17.61 -6.95 10.77
CA THR A 453 18.28 -6.84 9.46
C THR A 453 19.62 -6.13 9.58
N ILE A 454 19.68 -5.00 10.31
CA ILE A 454 20.95 -4.29 10.57
C ILE A 454 21.94 -5.18 11.29
N ALA A 455 21.53 -5.88 12.36
CA ALA A 455 22.37 -6.78 13.10
C ALA A 455 22.86 -7.96 12.24
N SER A 456 22.03 -8.45 11.29
CA SER A 456 22.39 -9.55 10.40
C SER A 456 23.57 -9.22 9.47
N LEU A 457 23.90 -7.93 9.28
CA LEU A 457 25.07 -7.46 8.57
C LEU A 457 26.36 -7.45 9.43
N GLY A 458 26.25 -7.85 10.71
CA GLY A 458 27.34 -7.82 11.68
C GLY A 458 27.45 -6.48 12.40
N ALA A 459 26.52 -5.57 12.23
CA ALA A 459 26.47 -4.31 12.98
C ALA A 459 26.05 -4.55 14.43
N THR A 460 26.54 -3.71 15.34
CA THR A 460 26.12 -3.68 16.73
C THR A 460 25.24 -2.46 16.96
N ILE A 461 24.13 -2.65 17.66
CA ILE A 461 23.14 -1.63 17.96
C ILE A 461 23.15 -1.41 19.48
N GLU A 462 23.41 -0.19 19.94
CA GLU A 462 23.38 0.12 21.37
C GLU A 462 21.95 -0.07 21.92
N GLY A 463 21.79 -0.99 22.88
CA GLY A 463 20.49 -1.33 23.47
C GLY A 463 19.62 -2.27 22.63
N ASP A 464 20.13 -2.78 21.49
CA ASP A 464 19.50 -3.80 20.65
C ASP A 464 18.07 -3.47 20.17
N ARG A 465 17.74 -2.18 20.01
CA ARG A 465 16.41 -1.72 19.59
C ARG A 465 16.48 -0.54 18.63
N LEU A 466 15.60 -0.54 17.60
CA LEU A 466 15.35 0.58 16.69
C LEU A 466 13.85 0.64 16.35
N GLY A 467 13.30 1.84 16.27
CA GLY A 467 11.85 2.00 16.16
C GLY A 467 11.16 1.38 17.38
N LEU A 468 10.13 0.58 17.18
CA LEU A 468 9.51 -0.28 18.18
C LEU A 468 10.11 -1.70 18.18
N GLY A 469 10.96 -2.01 17.19
CA GLY A 469 11.54 -3.33 17.01
C GLY A 469 12.69 -3.64 17.98
N THR A 470 12.92 -4.93 18.20
CA THR A 470 14.02 -5.50 18.98
C THR A 470 14.86 -6.41 18.09
N ASN A 471 16.18 -6.29 18.15
CA ASN A 471 17.12 -7.18 17.48
C ASN A 471 16.95 -8.62 17.96
N LEU A 472 16.43 -9.49 17.11
CA LEU A 472 16.15 -10.89 17.46
C LEU A 472 17.42 -11.73 17.69
N PHE A 473 18.58 -11.28 17.19
CA PHE A 473 19.85 -11.93 17.51
C PHE A 473 20.30 -11.74 18.97
N SER A 474 19.88 -10.65 19.62
CA SER A 474 20.34 -10.26 20.94
C SER A 474 19.80 -11.13 22.10
N GLY A 475 18.67 -11.80 21.89
CA GLY A 475 17.94 -12.50 22.96
C GLY A 475 17.17 -11.56 23.91
N GLU A 476 17.20 -10.25 23.70
CA GLU A 476 16.37 -9.28 24.42
C GLU A 476 14.89 -9.51 24.13
N GLN A 477 14.03 -9.22 25.10
CA GLN A 477 12.59 -9.37 24.94
C GLN A 477 12.03 -8.33 23.97
N THR A 478 11.23 -8.80 23.02
CA THR A 478 10.44 -7.94 22.12
C THR A 478 9.31 -7.23 22.88
N LEU A 479 8.65 -6.26 22.24
CA LEU A 479 7.43 -5.67 22.82
C LEU A 479 6.28 -6.67 22.89
N ALA A 480 6.15 -7.56 21.91
CA ALA A 480 5.15 -8.63 21.93
C ALA A 480 5.39 -9.66 23.05
N GLU A 481 6.64 -9.89 23.46
CA GLU A 481 6.96 -10.72 24.62
C GLU A 481 6.71 -10.01 25.96
N LYS A 482 6.86 -8.68 26.01
CA LYS A 482 6.62 -7.88 27.22
C LYS A 482 5.16 -7.60 27.50
N LEU A 483 4.38 -7.31 26.45
CA LEU A 483 2.98 -6.85 26.53
C LEU A 483 1.96 -7.93 26.14
N THR A 484 2.34 -9.00 25.48
CA THR A 484 1.58 -9.88 24.59
C THR A 484 1.29 -9.22 23.24
N PHE A 485 1.18 -10.02 22.17
CA PHE A 485 0.86 -9.50 20.83
C PHE A 485 -0.50 -8.78 20.81
N ASP A 486 -1.54 -9.39 21.41
CA ASP A 486 -2.90 -8.82 21.41
C ASP A 486 -2.93 -7.44 22.08
N GLN A 487 -2.27 -7.29 23.24
CA GLN A 487 -2.21 -6.00 23.93
C GLN A 487 -1.44 -4.96 23.11
N LEU A 488 -0.29 -5.35 22.53
CA LEU A 488 0.49 -4.45 21.67
C LEU A 488 -0.31 -4.00 20.46
N ASN A 489 -1.01 -4.92 19.80
CA ASN A 489 -1.82 -4.64 18.62
C ASN A 489 -3.02 -3.73 18.95
N ASP A 490 -3.70 -3.96 20.07
CA ASP A 490 -4.78 -3.10 20.57
C ASP A 490 -4.26 -1.68 20.89
N ASP A 491 -3.09 -1.57 21.51
CA ASP A 491 -2.46 -0.28 21.83
C ASP A 491 -2.07 0.49 20.57
N LEU A 492 -1.50 -0.19 19.56
CA LEU A 492 -1.10 0.39 18.28
C LEU A 492 -2.30 0.79 17.40
N SER A 493 -3.48 0.22 17.62
CA SER A 493 -4.70 0.60 16.91
C SER A 493 -5.27 1.96 17.35
N GLN A 494 -4.83 2.47 18.51
CA GLN A 494 -5.27 3.73 19.09
C GLN A 494 -4.41 4.90 18.57
N LYS A 495 -4.91 6.13 18.78
CA LYS A 495 -4.13 7.33 18.42
C LYS A 495 -2.86 7.47 19.23
N SER A 496 -1.81 7.92 18.57
CA SER A 496 -0.55 8.31 19.16
C SER A 496 -0.24 9.78 18.84
N LYS A 497 0.23 10.51 19.83
CA LYS A 497 0.71 11.88 19.63
C LYS A 497 2.01 11.92 18.82
N PHE A 498 2.74 10.84 18.79
CA PHE A 498 3.93 10.68 17.97
C PHE A 498 3.57 10.83 16.48
N PHE A 499 2.59 10.07 15.99
CA PHE A 499 2.14 10.18 14.61
C PHE A 499 1.42 11.50 14.32
N GLU A 500 0.60 12.02 15.24
CA GLU A 500 -0.03 13.33 15.09
C GLU A 500 1.01 14.46 14.94
N LYS A 501 2.09 14.42 15.73
CA LYS A 501 3.18 15.40 15.64
C LYS A 501 3.90 15.32 14.29
N MET A 502 4.16 14.14 13.77
CA MET A 502 4.72 13.96 12.43
C MET A 502 3.79 14.52 11.34
N GLU A 503 2.48 14.28 11.46
CA GLU A 503 1.49 14.87 10.57
C GLU A 503 1.43 16.40 10.66
N GLU A 504 1.55 16.97 11.86
CA GLU A 504 1.56 18.44 12.07
C GLU A 504 2.77 19.10 11.44
N GLN A 505 3.95 18.50 11.52
CA GLN A 505 5.18 19.04 10.92
C GLN A 505 5.08 19.11 9.40
N VAL A 506 4.53 18.10 8.75
CA VAL A 506 4.32 18.10 7.29
C VAL A 506 3.14 19.00 6.87
N THR A 507 2.11 19.16 7.71
CA THR A 507 0.96 20.04 7.43
C THR A 507 1.22 21.50 7.76
N SER A 508 2.25 21.83 8.54
CA SER A 508 2.61 23.22 8.86
C SER A 508 3.07 24.01 7.63
N ILE A 509 3.71 23.33 6.68
CA ILE A 509 4.27 23.92 5.45
C ILE A 509 3.18 24.20 4.40
N TRP A 510 2.27 23.24 4.16
CA TRP A 510 1.22 23.37 3.16
C TRP A 510 -0.17 23.45 3.78
N THR A 511 -0.94 24.47 3.45
CA THR A 511 -2.33 24.64 3.89
C THR A 511 -3.29 24.73 2.71
N LYS A 512 -4.28 23.83 2.64
CA LYS A 512 -5.36 23.84 1.64
C LYS A 512 -6.44 24.84 2.05
N THR A 513 -6.85 25.68 1.11
CA THR A 513 -8.00 26.58 1.24
C THR A 513 -8.98 26.32 0.10
N ASP A 514 -10.15 26.98 0.12
CA ASP A 514 -11.12 26.89 -0.98
C ASP A 514 -10.57 27.42 -2.31
N GLU A 515 -9.58 28.33 -2.27
CA GLU A 515 -8.96 28.93 -3.45
C GLU A 515 -7.70 28.20 -3.94
N GLY A 516 -7.07 27.36 -3.10
CA GLY A 516 -5.85 26.63 -3.46
C GLY A 516 -4.92 26.35 -2.29
N TRP A 517 -3.71 25.92 -2.59
CA TRP A 517 -2.68 25.60 -1.62
C TRP A 517 -1.79 26.78 -1.31
N LYS A 518 -1.48 27.00 -0.03
CA LYS A 518 -0.58 28.03 0.49
C LYS A 518 0.63 27.34 1.12
N PHE A 519 1.81 27.96 0.96
CA PHE A 519 3.08 27.49 1.52
C PHE A 519 3.52 28.42 2.66
N TYR A 520 3.87 27.83 3.81
CA TYR A 520 4.38 28.55 4.96
C TYR A 520 5.90 28.37 5.07
N ILE A 521 6.64 29.46 5.20
CA ILE A 521 8.09 29.46 5.37
C ILE A 521 8.37 29.56 6.87
N GLU A 522 8.69 28.42 7.49
CA GLU A 522 8.84 28.32 8.94
C GLU A 522 9.99 29.19 9.47
N ASP A 523 11.14 29.16 8.81
CA ASP A 523 12.32 29.97 9.21
C ASP A 523 12.08 31.47 9.20
N GLU A 524 11.11 31.94 8.42
CA GLU A 524 10.77 33.34 8.27
C GLU A 524 9.44 33.71 8.94
N ASP A 525 8.73 32.75 9.53
CA ASP A 525 7.43 32.88 10.22
C ASP A 525 6.39 33.63 9.35
N ARG A 526 6.28 33.25 8.05
CA ARG A 526 5.39 33.89 7.09
C ARG A 526 4.88 32.97 5.99
N TRP A 527 3.77 33.34 5.37
CA TRP A 527 3.27 32.73 4.14
C TRP A 527 4.08 33.22 2.92
N ALA A 528 4.46 32.29 2.05
CA ALA A 528 5.09 32.58 0.77
C ALA A 528 4.16 33.36 -0.15
N LYS A 529 4.73 34.29 -0.94
CA LYS A 529 3.98 35.13 -1.88
C LYS A 529 4.87 35.70 -2.97
N SER A 530 4.52 35.49 -4.23
CA SER A 530 5.26 35.93 -5.41
C SER A 530 6.72 35.47 -5.40
N GLU A 531 6.96 34.22 -5.01
CA GLU A 531 8.30 33.67 -4.85
C GLU A 531 8.35 32.18 -5.16
N TRP A 532 9.54 31.72 -5.43
CA TRP A 532 9.87 30.31 -5.51
C TRP A 532 10.03 29.76 -4.09
N VAL A 533 9.49 28.61 -3.87
CA VAL A 533 9.70 27.81 -2.67
C VAL A 533 10.17 26.43 -3.08
N SER A 534 11.02 25.85 -2.27
CA SER A 534 11.58 24.52 -2.52
C SER A 534 11.34 23.64 -1.32
N LEU A 535 11.02 22.40 -1.60
CA LEU A 535 11.10 21.31 -0.63
C LEU A 535 12.17 20.36 -1.12
N ASN A 536 13.05 19.97 -0.25
CA ASN A 536 13.90 18.80 -0.49
C ASN A 536 13.29 17.63 0.28
N PRO A 537 12.44 16.83 -0.36
CA PRO A 537 11.82 15.69 0.29
C PRO A 537 12.84 14.57 0.57
N HIS A 538 14.01 14.62 -0.07
CA HIS A 538 15.03 13.59 0.02
C HIS A 538 16.26 14.09 0.76
N ARG A 539 16.51 13.53 1.95
CA ARG A 539 17.64 13.86 2.82
C ARG A 539 19.01 13.70 2.11
N TYR A 540 19.07 12.81 1.13
CA TYR A 540 20.32 12.36 0.49
C TYR A 540 20.50 12.81 -0.96
N ALA A 541 19.45 13.25 -1.63
CA ALA A 541 19.52 13.59 -3.05
C ALA A 541 19.80 15.08 -3.27
N ASN A 542 20.97 15.38 -3.80
CA ASN A 542 21.35 16.77 -4.16
C ASN A 542 20.55 17.34 -5.35
N ASP A 543 19.80 16.51 -6.10
CA ASP A 543 19.13 16.89 -7.36
C ASP A 543 17.59 16.79 -7.33
N THR A 544 16.99 16.43 -6.20
CA THR A 544 15.53 16.22 -6.10
C THR A 544 14.78 17.36 -5.42
N GLU A 545 15.36 18.57 -5.37
CA GLU A 545 14.68 19.76 -4.86
C GLU A 545 13.37 19.98 -5.65
N GLN A 546 12.24 19.65 -5.02
CA GLN A 546 10.93 19.93 -5.61
C GLN A 546 10.66 21.42 -5.50
N ARG A 547 10.55 22.08 -6.66
CA ARG A 547 10.34 23.51 -6.74
C ARG A 547 8.89 23.83 -7.05
N TYR A 548 8.41 24.86 -6.36
CA TYR A 548 7.06 25.38 -6.53
C TYR A 548 7.13 26.89 -6.70
N TYR A 549 6.11 27.48 -7.32
CA TYR A 549 5.97 28.92 -7.35
C TYR A 549 4.65 29.32 -6.68
N ILE A 550 4.75 30.26 -5.76
CA ILE A 550 3.59 30.82 -5.08
C ILE A 550 3.26 32.16 -5.75
N ASP A 551 2.04 32.32 -6.19
CA ASP A 551 1.61 33.52 -6.93
C ASP A 551 1.43 34.76 -6.02
N ALA A 552 1.07 35.89 -6.64
CA ALA A 552 0.83 37.14 -5.92
C ALA A 552 -0.36 37.10 -4.96
N ASN A 553 -1.24 36.11 -5.05
CA ASN A 553 -2.33 35.89 -4.12
C ASN A 553 -1.93 34.96 -2.96
N GLY A 554 -0.74 34.35 -3.01
CA GLY A 554 -0.21 33.44 -2.02
C GLY A 554 -0.60 31.99 -2.25
N TYR A 555 -0.89 31.59 -3.50
CA TYR A 555 -1.30 30.22 -3.84
C TYR A 555 -0.30 29.56 -4.79
N ALA A 556 -0.08 28.26 -4.60
CA ALA A 556 0.70 27.44 -5.51
C ALA A 556 0.08 27.44 -6.92
N VAL A 557 0.90 27.64 -7.93
CA VAL A 557 0.47 27.67 -9.32
C VAL A 557 0.47 26.27 -9.93
N LYS A 558 -0.30 26.09 -11.00
CA LYS A 558 -0.35 24.87 -11.82
C LYS A 558 -0.46 25.20 -13.30
N GLY A 559 -0.05 24.24 -14.15
CA GLY A 559 0.03 24.46 -15.58
C GLY A 559 1.09 25.52 -15.96
N TRP A 560 1.01 26.02 -17.18
CA TRP A 560 1.99 27.01 -17.67
C TRP A 560 1.88 28.36 -16.94
N LYS A 561 3.02 28.87 -16.48
CA LYS A 561 3.16 30.21 -15.85
C LYS A 561 4.34 30.94 -16.42
N LEU A 562 4.14 32.24 -16.73
CA LEU A 562 5.20 33.17 -17.11
C LEU A 562 5.74 33.83 -15.82
N ILE A 563 7.01 33.56 -15.49
CA ILE A 563 7.71 34.08 -14.31
C ILE A 563 9.01 34.70 -14.79
N ASP A 564 9.22 35.97 -14.48
CA ASP A 564 10.43 36.74 -14.86
C ASP A 564 10.79 36.64 -16.36
N GLY A 565 9.76 36.56 -17.23
CA GLY A 565 9.95 36.53 -18.68
C GLY A 565 10.26 35.16 -19.27
N LYS A 566 10.20 34.09 -18.49
CA LYS A 566 10.34 32.69 -18.92
C LYS A 566 9.13 31.88 -18.53
N TRP A 567 8.81 30.87 -19.33
CA TRP A 567 7.71 29.97 -19.07
C TRP A 567 8.16 28.75 -18.26
N TYR A 568 7.30 28.34 -17.33
CA TYR A 568 7.49 27.18 -16.45
C TYR A 568 6.19 26.39 -16.38
N TYR A 569 6.27 25.06 -16.39
CA TYR A 569 5.12 24.20 -16.27
C TYR A 569 5.10 23.50 -14.91
N PHE A 570 3.99 23.63 -14.22
CA PHE A 570 3.75 23.01 -12.91
C PHE A 570 2.68 21.92 -13.03
N SER A 571 2.85 20.83 -12.31
CA SER A 571 1.90 19.70 -12.34
C SER A 571 0.48 20.17 -12.10
N THR A 572 -0.45 19.63 -12.91
CA THR A 572 -1.90 19.84 -12.78
C THR A 572 -2.57 18.67 -12.04
N GLN A 573 -1.85 17.57 -11.82
CA GLN A 573 -2.35 16.32 -11.25
C GLN A 573 -2.20 16.21 -9.71
N GLY A 574 -2.11 17.35 -9.01
CA GLY A 574 -2.17 17.38 -7.55
C GLY A 574 -0.87 17.78 -6.85
N SER A 575 0.32 17.49 -7.40
CA SER A 575 1.59 17.81 -6.75
C SER A 575 1.99 19.28 -6.82
N TYR A 576 1.54 20.03 -7.83
CA TYR A 576 1.91 21.44 -8.08
C TYR A 576 3.42 21.71 -8.26
N ARG A 577 4.25 20.67 -8.29
CA ARG A 577 5.70 20.79 -8.48
C ARG A 577 6.05 21.26 -9.87
N LEU A 578 7.20 21.90 -10.01
CA LEU A 578 7.77 22.26 -11.30
C LEU A 578 8.14 20.98 -12.07
N LEU A 579 7.61 20.85 -13.27
CA LEU A 579 7.94 19.74 -14.18
C LEU A 579 8.84 20.22 -15.32
N GLU A 580 8.59 21.43 -15.87
CA GLU A 580 9.32 21.93 -17.03
C GLU A 580 9.66 23.42 -16.93
N GLY A 581 10.77 23.80 -17.53
CA GLY A 581 11.24 25.17 -17.68
C GLY A 581 12.59 25.42 -17.02
N PRO A 582 13.20 26.59 -17.31
CA PRO A 582 12.66 27.73 -18.08
C PRO A 582 12.68 27.52 -19.60
N CYS A 583 11.61 27.91 -20.28
CA CYS A 583 11.53 27.90 -21.74
C CYS A 583 10.99 29.24 -22.31
N ASP A 584 11.19 29.47 -23.61
CA ASP A 584 10.80 30.74 -24.25
C ASP A 584 9.32 30.75 -24.64
N GLU A 585 8.74 29.61 -24.98
CA GLU A 585 7.34 29.45 -25.37
C GLU A 585 6.77 28.15 -24.74
N PRO A 586 5.46 28.14 -24.37
CA PRO A 586 4.80 26.92 -23.91
C PRO A 586 4.70 25.87 -25.01
N PHE A 587 4.77 24.59 -24.64
CA PHE A 587 4.55 23.44 -25.51
C PHE A 587 3.60 22.42 -24.84
N GLU A 588 3.26 21.35 -25.53
CA GLU A 588 2.44 20.29 -24.96
C GLU A 588 3.31 19.44 -24.01
N VAL A 589 2.88 19.32 -22.76
CA VAL A 589 3.58 18.54 -21.72
C VAL A 589 2.75 17.30 -21.41
N ASP A 590 3.38 16.15 -21.54
CA ASP A 590 2.82 14.88 -21.09
C ASP A 590 3.30 14.64 -19.65
N GLU A 591 2.41 14.87 -18.68
CA GLU A 591 2.76 14.73 -17.26
C GLU A 591 3.09 13.29 -16.86
N SER A 592 2.70 12.28 -17.65
CA SER A 592 3.02 10.88 -17.37
C SER A 592 4.53 10.57 -17.44
N GLN A 593 5.30 11.44 -18.09
CA GLN A 593 6.76 11.33 -18.20
C GLN A 593 7.51 11.88 -16.96
N TYR A 594 6.81 12.55 -16.05
CA TYR A 594 7.38 13.15 -14.83
C TYR A 594 6.80 12.55 -13.54
N SER A 595 6.03 11.47 -13.71
CA SER A 595 5.38 10.75 -12.62
C SER A 595 6.26 9.62 -12.11
#